data_a03ac39c558ea1a450e29f0bba839bca
#
_entry.id   a03ac39c558ea1a450e29f0bba839bca
#
_cell.length_a   1.000
_cell.length_b   1.000
_cell.length_c   1.000
_cell.angle_alpha   90.00
_cell.angle_beta   90.00
_cell.angle_gamma   90.00
#
_symmetry.space_group_name_H-M   'P 1'
#
loop_
_entity.id
_entity.type
_entity.pdbx_description
1 polymer ?
#
loop_
_entity_poly.entity_id
_entity_poly.type
_entity_poly.pdbx_seq_one_letter_code
_entity_poly.pdbx_strand_id
1 'polypeptide(L)'
;MANWLAFTRAHCAIYRGTRGLVGGNLLGIQMLLLTTRGRKTGKPRTLPLAYVEYQGEYIVVASNGGSEKAPAWWLNLRDAGEAELQVGGERFAVGWAAAPAEGRMEYWRKLQAAIPAYRMYRLRTDREIPIIRLQRKSEGWETRPLGANAAAQPT
;
A
#
# COMPACT_ATOMS: atom_id res chain seq x y z
N MET A 1 7.02 5.30 -20.33
CA MET A 1 5.90 4.52 -19.73
C MET A 1 6.07 3.01 -19.85
N ALA A 2 6.49 2.49 -20.99
CA ALA A 2 6.73 1.04 -21.18
C ALA A 2 7.79 0.46 -20.22
N ASN A 3 8.84 1.19 -19.91
CA ASN A 3 9.93 0.75 -19.04
C ASN A 3 9.53 0.60 -17.57
N TRP A 4 8.60 1.41 -17.08
CA TRP A 4 8.12 1.32 -15.70
C TRP A 4 7.33 0.02 -15.46
N LEU A 5 6.45 -0.34 -16.37
CA LEU A 5 5.67 -1.58 -16.26
C LEU A 5 6.57 -2.82 -16.34
N ALA A 6 7.56 -2.80 -17.22
CA ALA A 6 8.54 -3.89 -17.34
C ALA A 6 9.38 -4.00 -16.06
N PHE A 7 9.85 -2.90 -15.53
CA PHE A 7 10.57 -2.85 -14.25
C PHE A 7 9.73 -3.40 -13.10
N THR A 8 8.48 -2.96 -12.98
CA THR A 8 7.57 -3.43 -11.95
C THR A 8 7.31 -4.94 -12.04
N ARG A 9 7.12 -5.46 -13.25
CA ARG A 9 6.94 -6.91 -13.48
C ARG A 9 8.17 -7.70 -13.11
N ALA A 10 9.35 -7.23 -13.51
CA ALA A 10 10.63 -7.86 -13.17
C ALA A 10 10.86 -7.86 -11.65
N HIS A 11 10.62 -6.72 -10.98
CA HIS A 11 10.74 -6.62 -9.53
C HIS A 11 9.79 -7.61 -8.83
N CYS A 12 8.53 -7.67 -9.24
CA CYS A 12 7.56 -8.60 -8.68
C CYS A 12 7.99 -10.06 -8.88
N ALA A 13 8.47 -10.41 -10.06
CA ALA A 13 8.93 -11.77 -10.37
C ALA A 13 10.15 -12.17 -9.51
N ILE A 14 11.14 -11.30 -9.39
CA ILE A 14 12.32 -11.51 -8.56
C ILE A 14 11.93 -11.61 -7.08
N TYR A 15 11.10 -10.71 -6.61
CA TYR A 15 10.61 -10.72 -5.23
C TYR A 15 9.91 -12.05 -4.90
N ARG A 16 8.99 -12.49 -5.76
CA ARG A 16 8.26 -13.76 -5.59
C ARG A 16 9.19 -14.97 -5.62
N GLY A 17 10.09 -15.02 -6.61
CA GLY A 17 11.01 -16.12 -6.79
C GLY A 17 12.03 -16.25 -5.66
N THR A 18 12.41 -15.15 -5.05
CA THR A 18 13.38 -15.11 -3.94
C THR A 18 12.74 -15.02 -2.57
N ARG A 19 11.42 -15.03 -2.49
CA ARG A 19 10.65 -14.85 -1.25
C ARG A 19 11.03 -13.55 -0.51
N GLY A 20 11.27 -12.50 -1.27
CA GLY A 20 11.64 -11.19 -0.73
C GLY A 20 13.10 -11.04 -0.33
N LEU A 21 13.95 -12.06 -0.50
CA LEU A 21 15.40 -11.93 -0.26
C LEU A 21 16.02 -10.90 -1.19
N VAL A 22 15.54 -10.87 -2.45
CA VAL A 22 15.92 -9.84 -3.42
C VAL A 22 14.68 -8.99 -3.72
N GLY A 23 14.81 -7.67 -3.63
CA GLY A 23 13.72 -6.74 -3.86
C GLY A 23 12.84 -6.44 -2.66
N GLY A 24 12.99 -7.16 -1.54
CA GLY A 24 12.29 -6.90 -0.29
C GLY A 24 12.89 -5.77 0.54
N ASN A 25 14.11 -5.40 0.23
CA ASN A 25 14.79 -4.25 0.81
C ASN A 25 15.53 -3.50 -0.29
N LEU A 26 15.14 -2.27 -0.55
CA LEU A 26 15.79 -1.39 -1.51
C LEU A 26 16.48 -0.25 -0.76
N LEU A 27 17.81 -0.30 -0.67
CA LEU A 27 18.62 0.73 -0.02
C LEU A 27 18.16 1.05 1.42
N GLY A 28 17.82 0.03 2.20
CA GLY A 28 17.32 0.17 3.56
C GLY A 28 15.82 0.39 3.68
N ILE A 29 15.10 0.50 2.56
CA ILE A 29 13.64 0.68 2.53
C ILE A 29 12.98 -0.70 2.36
N GLN A 30 12.13 -1.07 3.30
CA GLN A 30 11.40 -2.32 3.22
C GLN A 30 10.30 -2.25 2.17
N MET A 31 10.20 -3.31 1.35
CA MET A 31 9.23 -3.42 0.27
C MET A 31 8.33 -4.65 0.47
N LEU A 32 7.08 -4.50 0.12
CA LEU A 32 6.10 -5.58 0.01
C LEU A 32 5.52 -5.63 -1.40
N LEU A 33 4.86 -6.73 -1.73
CA LEU A 33 4.02 -6.80 -2.94
C LEU A 33 2.55 -6.68 -2.54
N LEU A 34 1.86 -5.74 -3.15
CA LEU A 34 0.42 -5.57 -3.02
C LEU A 34 -0.26 -6.04 -4.30
N THR A 35 -1.21 -6.96 -4.16
CA THR A 35 -2.06 -7.40 -5.27
C THR A 35 -3.49 -6.95 -5.02
N THR A 36 -4.01 -6.12 -5.91
CA THR A 36 -5.39 -5.66 -5.90
C THR A 36 -6.14 -6.18 -7.12
N ARG A 37 -7.47 -6.22 -7.03
CA ARG A 37 -8.32 -6.48 -8.18
C ARG A 37 -8.56 -5.17 -8.94
N GLY A 38 -8.26 -5.16 -10.24
CA GLY A 38 -8.55 -4.00 -11.09
C GLY A 38 -10.06 -3.71 -11.11
N ARG A 39 -10.45 -2.51 -10.67
CA ARG A 39 -11.86 -2.12 -10.56
C ARG A 39 -12.60 -2.06 -11.90
N LYS A 40 -11.87 -1.91 -13.00
CA LYS A 40 -12.43 -1.84 -14.35
C LYS A 40 -12.37 -3.19 -15.08
N THR A 41 -11.35 -4.01 -14.84
CA THR A 41 -11.09 -5.24 -15.59
C THR A 41 -11.32 -6.51 -14.78
N GLY A 42 -11.37 -6.43 -13.45
CA GLY A 42 -11.42 -7.58 -12.56
C GLY A 42 -10.12 -8.38 -12.49
N LYS A 43 -9.08 -7.98 -13.24
CA LYS A 43 -7.79 -8.69 -13.29
C LYS A 43 -6.93 -8.32 -12.09
N PRO A 44 -6.12 -9.27 -11.56
CA PRO A 44 -5.18 -8.96 -10.50
C PRO A 44 -4.09 -8.01 -11.00
N ARG A 45 -3.76 -7.03 -10.14
CA ARG A 45 -2.69 -6.05 -10.38
C ARG A 45 -1.74 -6.08 -9.20
N THR A 46 -0.49 -6.43 -9.45
CA THR A 46 0.54 -6.52 -8.42
C THR A 46 1.61 -5.46 -8.64
N LEU A 47 2.00 -4.80 -7.55
CA LEU A 47 3.09 -3.81 -7.57
C LEU A 47 3.86 -3.85 -6.24
N PRO A 48 5.15 -3.48 -6.26
CA PRO A 48 5.91 -3.28 -5.04
C PRO A 48 5.57 -1.93 -4.41
N LEU A 49 5.45 -1.91 -3.09
CA LEU A 49 5.27 -0.70 -2.30
C LEU A 49 6.26 -0.68 -1.14
N ALA A 50 6.80 0.49 -0.87
CA ALA A 50 7.51 0.74 0.37
C ALA A 50 6.54 0.78 1.54
N TYR A 51 6.93 0.23 2.68
CA TYR A 51 6.08 0.17 3.86
C TYR A 51 6.89 0.32 5.15
N VAL A 52 6.18 0.61 6.23
CA VAL A 52 6.68 0.47 7.61
C VAL A 52 5.72 -0.42 8.39
N GLU A 53 6.25 -1.16 9.35
CA GLU A 53 5.41 -1.86 10.34
C GLU A 53 5.17 -0.93 11.53
N TYR A 54 3.93 -0.84 11.94
CA TYR A 54 3.55 -0.09 13.12
C TYR A 54 2.31 -0.68 13.76
N GLN A 55 2.41 -0.99 15.06
CA GLN A 55 1.31 -1.59 15.84
C GLN A 55 0.74 -2.89 15.22
N GLY A 56 1.62 -3.71 14.65
CA GLY A 56 1.22 -4.99 14.03
C GLY A 56 0.56 -4.85 12.66
N GLU A 57 0.56 -3.66 12.08
CA GLU A 57 -0.03 -3.38 10.76
C GLU A 57 1.05 -2.93 9.78
N TYR A 58 0.75 -3.09 8.50
CA TYR A 58 1.61 -2.63 7.40
C TYR A 58 1.11 -1.27 6.92
N ILE A 59 1.95 -0.26 7.03
CA ILE A 59 1.57 1.13 6.71
C ILE A 59 2.14 1.50 5.35
N VAL A 60 1.27 1.86 4.43
CA VAL A 60 1.62 2.32 3.08
C VAL A 60 1.01 3.68 2.80
N VAL A 61 1.53 4.35 1.80
CA VAL A 61 1.11 5.72 1.46
C VAL A 61 0.67 5.79 0.00
N ALA A 62 -0.52 6.31 -0.22
CA ALA A 62 -1.08 6.50 -1.56
C ALA A 62 -0.59 7.81 -2.19
N SER A 63 0.74 7.98 -2.26
CA SER A 63 1.38 9.22 -2.70
C SER A 63 1.42 9.40 -4.21
N ASN A 64 1.50 8.31 -4.96
CA ASN A 64 1.72 8.35 -6.42
C ASN A 64 2.86 9.30 -6.82
N GLY A 65 3.97 9.28 -6.06
CA GLY A 65 5.12 10.17 -6.27
C GLY A 65 4.82 11.66 -6.01
N GLY A 66 3.77 11.99 -5.26
CA GLY A 66 3.31 13.36 -5.04
C GLY A 66 2.46 13.91 -6.19
N SER A 67 1.97 13.06 -7.07
CA SER A 67 1.06 13.43 -8.16
C SER A 67 -0.29 13.92 -7.62
N GLU A 68 -0.93 14.81 -8.37
CA GLU A 68 -2.30 15.27 -8.13
C GLU A 68 -3.33 14.13 -8.17
N LYS A 69 -3.02 13.04 -8.89
CA LYS A 69 -3.91 11.88 -9.02
C LYS A 69 -3.56 10.80 -8.01
N ALA A 70 -4.60 10.23 -7.39
CA ALA A 70 -4.45 9.05 -6.55
C ALA A 70 -3.94 7.85 -7.37
N PRO A 71 -3.09 6.98 -6.79
CA PRO A 71 -2.60 5.80 -7.49
C PRO A 71 -3.74 4.80 -7.74
N ALA A 72 -3.66 4.09 -8.86
CA ALA A 72 -4.68 3.12 -9.26
C ALA A 72 -4.88 2.01 -8.23
N TRP A 73 -3.80 1.53 -7.60
CA TRP A 73 -3.89 0.48 -6.59
C TRP A 73 -4.74 0.90 -5.37
N TRP A 74 -4.68 2.17 -4.98
CA TRP A 74 -5.48 2.70 -3.89
C TRP A 74 -6.97 2.71 -4.25
N LEU A 75 -7.29 3.15 -5.47
CA LEU A 75 -8.65 3.14 -5.96
C LEU A 75 -9.21 1.71 -6.05
N ASN A 76 -8.39 0.75 -6.51
CA ASN A 76 -8.75 -0.66 -6.57
C ASN A 76 -8.97 -1.26 -5.18
N LEU A 77 -8.06 -0.98 -4.23
CA LEU A 77 -8.17 -1.46 -2.86
C LEU A 77 -9.43 -0.92 -2.17
N ARG A 78 -9.69 0.36 -2.34
CA ARG A 78 -10.87 1.02 -1.78
C ARG A 78 -12.17 0.44 -2.34
N ASP A 79 -12.20 0.15 -3.63
CA ASP A 79 -13.35 -0.47 -4.31
C ASP A 79 -13.58 -1.90 -3.83
N ALA A 80 -12.54 -2.73 -3.77
CA ALA A 80 -12.62 -4.13 -3.39
C ALA A 80 -12.73 -4.35 -1.86
N GLY A 81 -12.19 -3.44 -1.06
CA GLY A 81 -12.15 -3.55 0.41
C GLY A 81 -11.08 -4.50 0.94
N GLU A 82 -10.41 -5.23 0.07
CA GLU A 82 -9.40 -6.21 0.42
C GLU A 82 -8.31 -6.32 -0.65
N ALA A 83 -7.18 -6.86 -0.25
CA ALA A 83 -6.07 -7.15 -1.14
C ALA A 83 -5.25 -8.34 -0.62
N GLU A 84 -4.30 -8.78 -1.42
CA GLU A 84 -3.29 -9.75 -0.98
C GLU A 84 -1.96 -9.03 -0.80
N LEU A 85 -1.28 -9.30 0.31
CA LEU A 85 0.11 -8.93 0.52
C LEU A 85 1.04 -10.13 0.37
N GLN A 86 2.23 -9.85 -0.15
CA GLN A 86 3.38 -10.71 0.06
C GLN A 86 4.46 -9.90 0.78
N VAL A 87 4.85 -10.38 1.95
CA VAL A 87 5.93 -9.82 2.76
C VAL A 87 6.95 -10.93 2.98
N GLY A 88 8.12 -10.80 2.37
CA GLY A 88 9.08 -11.89 2.32
C GLY A 88 8.50 -13.11 1.59
N GLY A 89 8.53 -14.27 2.24
CA GLY A 89 7.95 -15.51 1.72
C GLY A 89 6.49 -15.75 2.09
N GLU A 90 5.88 -14.86 2.87
CA GLU A 90 4.53 -15.03 3.38
C GLU A 90 3.50 -14.26 2.55
N ARG A 91 2.42 -14.92 2.18
CA ARG A 91 1.29 -14.35 1.43
C ARG A 91 0.02 -14.47 2.26
N PHE A 92 -0.73 -13.38 2.36
CA PHE A 92 -1.95 -13.33 3.17
C PHE A 92 -2.89 -12.23 2.70
N ALA A 93 -4.17 -12.41 3.00
CA ALA A 93 -5.18 -11.40 2.73
C ALA A 93 -5.14 -10.30 3.79
N VAL A 94 -5.42 -9.07 3.36
CA VAL A 94 -5.53 -7.90 4.23
C VAL A 94 -6.80 -7.12 3.94
N GLY A 95 -7.35 -6.51 4.98
CA GLY A 95 -8.27 -5.39 4.88
C GLY A 95 -7.50 -4.07 5.00
N TRP A 96 -8.19 -2.95 4.89
CA TRP A 96 -7.59 -1.64 5.03
C TRP A 96 -8.38 -0.73 5.96
N ALA A 97 -7.68 0.20 6.58
CA ALA A 97 -8.26 1.34 7.28
C ALA A 97 -7.38 2.56 7.03
N ALA A 98 -7.96 3.74 7.02
CA ALA A 98 -7.18 4.97 6.98
C ALA A 98 -6.52 5.21 8.35
N ALA A 99 -5.35 5.84 8.36
CA ALA A 99 -4.77 6.32 9.60
C ALA A 99 -5.73 7.33 10.25
N PRO A 100 -5.98 7.23 11.57
CA PRO A 100 -6.88 8.15 12.24
C PRO A 100 -6.32 9.58 12.20
N ALA A 101 -7.21 10.57 12.16
CA ALA A 101 -6.81 11.99 12.20
C ALA A 101 -6.00 12.29 13.46
N GLU A 102 -6.46 11.79 14.60
CA GLU A 102 -5.69 11.78 15.84
C GLU A 102 -4.51 10.80 15.73
N GLY A 103 -3.31 11.29 15.97
CA GLY A 103 -2.10 10.48 15.84
C GLY A 103 -1.52 10.41 14.43
N ARG A 104 -2.14 11.03 13.41
CA ARG A 104 -1.65 11.03 12.03
C ARG A 104 -0.20 11.52 11.90
N MET A 105 0.20 12.48 12.71
CA MET A 105 1.55 13.01 12.74
C MET A 105 2.59 11.95 13.14
N GLU A 106 2.22 11.01 14.00
CA GLU A 106 3.09 9.90 14.39
C GLU A 106 3.35 8.96 13.21
N TYR A 107 2.31 8.62 12.45
CA TYR A 107 2.45 7.84 11.21
C TYR A 107 3.39 8.53 10.22
N TRP A 108 3.20 9.83 9.99
CA TRP A 108 4.09 10.59 9.10
C TRP A 108 5.52 10.61 9.57
N ARG A 109 5.76 10.78 10.87
CA ARG A 109 7.10 10.77 11.44
C ARG A 109 7.81 9.44 11.16
N LYS A 110 7.13 8.33 11.39
CA LYS A 110 7.68 6.98 11.13
C LYS A 110 7.93 6.75 9.64
N LEU A 111 6.98 7.12 8.80
CA LEU A 111 7.10 7.00 7.35
C LEU A 111 8.25 7.83 6.79
N GLN A 112 8.38 9.07 7.19
CA GLN A 112 9.44 9.96 6.71
C GLN A 112 10.83 9.56 7.24
N ALA A 113 10.89 8.96 8.40
CA ALA A 113 12.15 8.42 8.93
C ALA A 113 12.63 7.20 8.11
N ALA A 114 11.71 6.31 7.75
CA ALA A 114 12.03 5.10 6.98
C ALA A 114 12.16 5.37 5.46
N ILE A 115 11.40 6.32 4.93
CA ILE A 115 11.30 6.60 3.50
C ILE A 115 11.45 8.12 3.29
N PRO A 116 12.69 8.62 3.19
CA PRO A 116 12.93 10.08 3.12
C PRO A 116 12.25 10.78 1.94
N ALA A 117 12.02 10.07 0.82
CA ALA A 117 11.34 10.62 -0.35
C ALA A 117 9.94 11.15 -0.04
N TYR A 118 9.27 10.65 1.00
CA TYR A 118 7.93 11.11 1.39
C TYR A 118 7.89 12.56 1.87
N ARG A 119 9.01 13.09 2.35
CA ARG A 119 9.12 14.52 2.66
C ARG A 119 8.91 15.38 1.41
N MET A 120 9.49 14.95 0.28
CA MET A 120 9.37 15.65 -0.98
C MET A 120 7.98 15.51 -1.59
N TYR A 121 7.36 14.36 -1.47
CA TYR A 121 6.04 14.10 -2.06
C TYR A 121 4.96 14.99 -1.45
N ARG A 122 5.03 15.26 -0.16
CA ARG A 122 4.11 16.20 0.50
C ARG A 122 4.21 17.63 -0.02
N LEU A 123 5.38 18.03 -0.51
CA LEU A 123 5.63 19.38 -1.04
C LEU A 123 5.19 19.54 -2.49
N ARG A 124 4.88 18.44 -3.19
CA ARG A 124 4.55 18.43 -4.61
C ARG A 124 3.07 18.53 -4.90
N THR A 125 2.22 18.36 -3.91
CA THR A 125 0.78 18.35 -4.11
C THR A 125 0.06 18.96 -2.91
N ASP A 126 -1.02 19.68 -3.18
CA ASP A 126 -1.96 20.14 -2.16
C ASP A 126 -2.99 19.08 -1.79
N ARG A 127 -3.02 17.97 -2.55
CA ARG A 127 -3.87 16.83 -2.26
C ARG A 127 -3.50 16.21 -0.92
N GLU A 128 -4.49 15.91 -0.08
CA GLU A 128 -4.25 15.09 1.09
C GLU A 128 -3.81 13.69 0.64
N ILE A 129 -2.62 13.27 1.08
CA ILE A 129 -2.07 11.97 0.74
C ILE A 129 -2.54 10.95 1.79
N PRO A 130 -3.37 9.95 1.41
CA PRO A 130 -3.85 8.97 2.37
C PRO A 130 -2.73 8.09 2.92
N ILE A 131 -2.74 7.90 4.23
CA ILE A 131 -1.95 6.89 4.92
C ILE A 131 -2.87 5.70 5.16
N ILE A 132 -2.49 4.54 4.65
CA ILE A 132 -3.31 3.34 4.65
C ILE A 132 -2.70 2.31 5.60
N ARG A 133 -3.52 1.81 6.51
CA ARG A 133 -3.19 0.73 7.43
C ARG A 133 -3.71 -0.59 6.82
N LEU A 134 -2.82 -1.49 6.47
CA LEU A 134 -3.16 -2.81 5.95
C LEU A 134 -3.14 -3.81 7.10
N GLN A 135 -4.29 -4.39 7.36
CA GLN A 135 -4.53 -5.27 8.50
C GLN A 135 -4.69 -6.70 8.00
N ARG A 136 -3.89 -7.63 8.55
CA ARG A 136 -4.03 -9.06 8.22
C ARG A 136 -5.43 -9.54 8.59
N LYS A 137 -6.08 -10.22 7.67
CA LYS A 137 -7.35 -10.90 7.94
C LYS A 137 -7.08 -12.17 8.72
N SER A 138 -7.79 -12.35 9.83
CA SER A 138 -7.81 -13.62 10.57
C SER A 138 -8.64 -14.67 9.84
N GLU A 139 -8.38 -15.94 10.08
CA GLU A 139 -9.27 -17.00 9.64
C GLU A 139 -10.66 -16.74 10.23
N GLY A 140 -11.69 -16.73 9.37
CA GLY A 140 -13.06 -16.39 9.77
C GLY A 140 -13.44 -14.91 9.56
N TRP A 141 -12.59 -14.12 8.95
CA TRP A 141 -12.95 -12.77 8.50
C TRP A 141 -14.05 -12.88 7.44
N GLU A 142 -15.27 -12.55 7.81
CA GLU A 142 -16.30 -12.28 6.82
C GLU A 142 -16.00 -10.94 6.14
N THR A 143 -16.02 -10.94 4.82
CA THR A 143 -15.89 -9.72 4.03
C THR A 143 -16.94 -8.71 4.49
N ARG A 144 -16.53 -7.69 5.23
CA ARG A 144 -17.41 -6.55 5.49
C ARG A 144 -17.79 -5.94 4.14
N PRO A 145 -19.09 -5.73 3.90
CA PRO A 145 -19.50 -5.03 2.67
C PRO A 145 -18.82 -3.67 2.63
N LEU A 146 -18.33 -3.32 1.46
CA LEU A 146 -17.54 -2.13 1.11
C LEU A 146 -18.10 -0.78 1.56
N GLY A 147 -19.32 -0.73 2.07
CA GLY A 147 -19.96 0.51 2.54
C GLY A 147 -19.70 0.89 3.99
N ALA A 148 -19.17 -0.01 4.82
CA ALA A 148 -19.13 0.22 6.26
C ALA A 148 -17.96 1.11 6.72
N ASN A 149 -16.89 1.24 5.92
CA ASN A 149 -15.73 2.06 6.25
C ASN A 149 -15.66 3.37 5.44
N ALA A 150 -16.47 3.52 4.41
CA ALA A 150 -16.54 4.77 3.63
C ALA A 150 -17.19 5.91 4.43
N ALA A 151 -17.99 5.59 5.45
CA ALA A 151 -18.68 6.57 6.30
C ALA A 151 -17.82 7.13 7.44
N ALA A 152 -16.61 6.64 7.65
CA ALA A 152 -15.73 7.08 8.72
C ALA A 152 -14.58 7.98 8.23
N GLN A 153 -14.68 8.55 7.03
CA GLN A 153 -13.76 9.60 6.61
C GLN A 153 -14.38 10.96 6.92
N PRO A 154 -13.85 11.70 7.87
CA PRO A 154 -14.16 13.13 7.92
C PRO A 154 -13.61 13.77 6.64
N THR A 155 -14.45 14.47 5.97
CA THR A 155 -14.16 15.39 4.86
C THR A 155 -13.00 16.32 5.17
#